data_c3fc12445c3a72b0335ff87dac1b1438
#
_entry.id   c3fc12445c3a72b0335ff87dac1b1438
#
_cell.length_a   1.000
_cell.length_b   1.000
_cell.length_c   1.000
_cell.angle_alpha   90.00
_cell.angle_beta   90.00
_cell.angle_gamma   90.00
#
_symmetry.space_group_name_H-M   'P 1'
#
loop_
_entity.id
_entity.type
_entity.pdbx_description
1 polymer ?
#
loop_
_entity_poly.entity_id
_entity_poly.type
_entity_poly.pdbx_seq_one_letter_code
_entity_poly.pdbx_strand_id
1 'polypeptide(L)'
;MGVCDAMASNAPVGKPTGMSSPHLPKHLAKVAGIDSTVPAPPHTKAPLAGVPAAAAPADAAPAPGALITDRLAGWVSDLTTLHEFTERLIRTATLDEALHEVLGAGAALVGARRGMAVLEPADGLGPTATVGLGLAHADLGTIETVPRGTSSYGRLLDGLPDPADPCAPARVPDPIAIPDVRTEEGLDPRHREVAARLGYAASYALPLATEEAGRIGAGVWLYDEPAAPTDRQRHLIGLYGRFATEHLARLLQVERARVQVSTVAEELLPSRLPRVPGVRLAARHHTGPRGGGDWYDALPLPEGALGLSVGSVSGTGPSALAAMGRLRASLRAYAVMEGEDPVAVLSDLELLLRLTEPARSATALFAHAETARRRIVLAGAGHTPPLLIGERRTEYVETSLSAPLGMLSCWEAPSVELEVAAGETVLLYTDGLLRRTGDPIDRAFARLHAAAASVPRTDRDDPGAIADHVLRTLLPDGLDPTVEGEDVVLLAARFD
;
A
#
# COMPACT_ATOMS: atom_id res chain seq x y z
N MET A 1 40.39 -30.54 -42.15
CA MET A 1 39.96 -31.42 -43.25
C MET A 1 38.48 -31.66 -43.12
N GLY A 2 37.70 -31.18 -44.16
CA GLY A 2 36.27 -31.41 -44.41
C GLY A 2 35.38 -30.18 -44.11
N VAL A 3 35.40 -29.18 -44.85
CA VAL A 3 34.58 -28.57 -45.90
C VAL A 3 33.18 -29.20 -46.04
N CYS A 4 32.15 -28.36 -45.82
CA CYS A 4 30.88 -28.41 -46.51
C CYS A 4 30.28 -26.98 -46.59
N ASP A 5 30.48 -26.39 -47.73
CA ASP A 5 29.68 -25.31 -48.31
C ASP A 5 28.24 -25.78 -48.57
N ALA A 6 27.25 -24.95 -48.39
CA ALA A 6 26.02 -24.94 -49.16
C ALA A 6 25.22 -23.63 -48.98
N MET A 7 25.38 -22.78 -49.95
CA MET A 7 24.37 -22.08 -50.74
C MET A 7 23.44 -21.06 -50.04
N ALA A 8 23.77 -19.83 -50.33
CA ALA A 8 22.86 -18.67 -50.30
C ALA A 8 21.74 -18.82 -51.34
N SER A 9 20.50 -18.57 -50.94
CA SER A 9 19.38 -18.29 -51.83
C SER A 9 18.81 -16.90 -51.43
N ASN A 10 19.12 -15.93 -52.29
CA ASN A 10 18.49 -14.62 -52.33
C ASN A 10 17.04 -14.73 -52.87
N ALA A 11 16.08 -14.24 -52.11
CA ALA A 11 14.78 -13.85 -52.61
C ALA A 11 14.41 -12.47 -52.04
N PRO A 12 13.82 -11.58 -52.85
CA PRO A 12 13.66 -10.16 -52.48
C PRO A 12 12.50 -9.95 -51.53
N VAL A 13 12.77 -9.15 -50.49
CA VAL A 13 11.77 -8.66 -49.51
C VAL A 13 10.82 -7.68 -50.21
N GLY A 14 9.58 -8.11 -50.38
CA GLY A 14 8.46 -7.25 -50.79
C GLY A 14 8.04 -6.35 -49.62
N LYS A 15 7.88 -5.06 -49.89
CA LYS A 15 7.31 -4.08 -48.96
C LYS A 15 5.88 -4.50 -48.57
N PRO A 16 5.48 -4.47 -47.30
CA PRO A 16 4.07 -4.59 -46.92
C PRO A 16 3.35 -3.28 -47.24
N THR A 17 2.43 -3.34 -48.15
CA THR A 17 1.37 -2.35 -48.43
C THR A 17 0.44 -2.28 -47.22
N GLY A 18 -0.03 -1.05 -46.92
CA GLY A 18 -0.82 -0.64 -45.78
C GLY A 18 -1.97 -1.56 -45.37
N MET A 19 -2.02 -1.90 -44.14
CA MET A 19 -3.18 -2.46 -43.46
C MET A 19 -4.10 -1.32 -43.03
N SER A 20 -5.24 -1.25 -43.74
CA SER A 20 -6.39 -0.43 -43.36
C SER A 20 -6.92 -0.87 -42.00
N SER A 21 -7.11 0.08 -41.11
CA SER A 21 -7.81 -0.11 -39.84
C SER A 21 -9.24 -0.61 -40.09
N PRO A 22 -9.75 -1.59 -39.33
CA PRO A 22 -11.13 -1.98 -39.43
C PRO A 22 -12.05 -0.87 -38.89
N HIS A 23 -12.94 -0.40 -39.75
CA HIS A 23 -14.05 0.47 -39.35
C HIS A 23 -14.97 -0.27 -38.37
N LEU A 24 -15.04 0.23 -37.13
CA LEU A 24 -16.14 -0.08 -36.22
C LEU A 24 -17.45 0.47 -36.77
N PRO A 25 -18.53 -0.33 -36.81
CA PRO A 25 -19.82 0.18 -37.23
C PRO A 25 -20.37 1.16 -36.20
N LYS A 26 -20.63 2.37 -36.65
CA LYS A 26 -21.40 3.39 -35.92
C LYS A 26 -22.88 3.04 -35.95
N HIS A 27 -23.31 2.19 -35.03
CA HIS A 27 -24.71 2.10 -34.65
C HIS A 27 -24.83 2.32 -33.13
N LEU A 28 -24.66 3.56 -32.73
CA LEU A 28 -25.26 4.07 -31.48
C LEU A 28 -26.75 4.24 -31.79
N ALA A 29 -27.57 3.41 -31.16
CA ALA A 29 -28.99 3.62 -31.09
C ALA A 29 -29.22 5.00 -30.45
N LYS A 30 -29.81 5.93 -31.19
CA LYS A 30 -30.36 7.17 -30.66
C LYS A 30 -31.43 6.81 -29.64
N VAL A 31 -31.10 6.88 -28.35
CA VAL A 31 -32.10 7.01 -27.30
C VAL A 31 -32.69 8.39 -27.47
N ALA A 32 -34.02 8.43 -27.71
CA ALA A 32 -34.80 9.62 -27.97
C ALA A 32 -34.54 10.68 -26.89
N GLY A 33 -34.30 11.91 -27.34
CA GLY A 33 -33.94 13.05 -26.56
C GLY A 33 -34.90 13.33 -25.42
N ILE A 34 -34.31 13.62 -24.28
CA ILE A 34 -34.90 14.51 -23.29
C ILE A 34 -34.22 15.87 -23.50
N ASP A 35 -34.93 16.72 -24.21
CA ASP A 35 -34.57 18.12 -24.41
C ASP A 35 -34.71 18.83 -23.07
N SER A 36 -33.61 19.28 -22.49
CA SER A 36 -33.59 20.02 -21.24
C SER A 36 -33.79 21.53 -21.45
N THR A 37 -34.81 21.91 -22.17
CA THR A 37 -35.25 23.29 -22.28
C THR A 37 -36.74 23.39 -21.99
N VAL A 38 -37.08 23.35 -20.69
CA VAL A 38 -38.36 23.83 -20.23
C VAL A 38 -38.19 25.34 -19.93
N PRO A 39 -38.81 26.24 -20.67
CA PRO A 39 -38.76 27.67 -20.35
C PRO A 39 -39.54 27.92 -19.06
N ALA A 40 -38.97 28.71 -18.14
CA ALA A 40 -39.65 29.17 -16.94
C ALA A 40 -40.91 29.99 -17.33
N PRO A 41 -42.03 29.76 -16.65
CA PRO A 41 -43.24 30.56 -16.90
C PRO A 41 -43.05 32.03 -16.49
N PRO A 42 -43.60 33.01 -17.23
CA PRO A 42 -43.46 34.41 -16.93
C PRO A 42 -44.20 34.77 -15.63
N HIS A 43 -43.54 35.52 -14.76
CA HIS A 43 -44.15 36.12 -13.57
C HIS A 43 -45.15 37.18 -13.99
N THR A 44 -46.43 36.83 -13.97
CA THR A 44 -47.52 37.83 -14.07
C THR A 44 -48.01 38.14 -12.68
N LYS A 45 -47.70 39.37 -12.22
CA LYS A 45 -48.38 39.96 -11.06
C LYS A 45 -49.81 40.36 -11.45
N ALA A 46 -50.83 39.74 -10.86
CA ALA A 46 -52.19 40.18 -10.92
C ALA A 46 -52.74 40.53 -9.51
N PRO A 47 -53.61 41.52 -9.39
CA PRO A 47 -53.97 42.10 -8.09
C PRO A 47 -55.03 41.30 -7.34
N LEU A 48 -54.98 41.42 -6.01
CA LEU A 48 -55.91 40.86 -5.04
C LEU A 48 -57.33 41.29 -5.33
N ALA A 49 -58.19 40.32 -5.59
CA ALA A 49 -59.64 40.49 -5.37
C ALA A 49 -60.13 39.34 -4.49
N GLY A 50 -60.76 39.66 -3.39
CA GLY A 50 -61.20 38.69 -2.38
C GLY A 50 -62.26 37.74 -2.90
N VAL A 51 -62.06 36.43 -2.65
CA VAL A 51 -63.07 35.40 -2.78
C VAL A 51 -63.17 34.64 -1.44
N PRO A 52 -64.38 34.34 -0.95
CA PRO A 52 -64.56 33.78 0.38
C PRO A 52 -64.02 32.35 0.45
N ALA A 53 -63.45 32.01 1.59
CA ALA A 53 -62.92 30.70 1.92
C ALA A 53 -63.99 29.62 1.77
N ALA A 54 -63.94 28.83 0.72
CA ALA A 54 -64.63 27.56 0.66
C ALA A 54 -63.85 26.55 1.49
N ALA A 55 -64.55 25.87 2.39
CA ALA A 55 -64.03 24.81 3.24
C ALA A 55 -63.32 23.75 2.38
N ALA A 56 -62.06 23.43 2.73
CA ALA A 56 -61.32 22.33 2.14
C ALA A 56 -62.06 21.02 2.44
N PRO A 57 -62.30 20.15 1.46
CA PRO A 57 -62.77 18.80 1.74
C PRO A 57 -61.68 18.03 2.42
N ALA A 58 -61.94 17.54 3.61
CA ALA A 58 -61.13 16.52 4.29
C ALA A 58 -61.16 15.24 3.45
N ASP A 59 -59.98 14.59 3.37
CA ASP A 59 -59.78 13.20 2.90
C ASP A 59 -60.31 12.84 1.50
N ALA A 60 -59.64 13.35 0.49
CA ALA A 60 -59.57 12.64 -0.79
C ALA A 60 -58.36 11.71 -0.75
N ALA A 61 -58.58 10.41 -0.68
CA ALA A 61 -57.51 9.39 -0.85
C ALA A 61 -56.77 9.68 -2.16
N PRO A 62 -55.41 9.68 -2.18
CA PRO A 62 -54.66 10.00 -3.38
C PRO A 62 -55.03 9.04 -4.51
N ALA A 63 -55.18 9.57 -5.71
CA ALA A 63 -55.51 8.77 -6.89
C ALA A 63 -54.50 7.64 -7.06
N PRO A 64 -54.93 6.42 -7.46
CA PRO A 64 -54.02 5.27 -7.57
C PRO A 64 -52.73 5.52 -8.39
N GLY A 65 -52.82 6.38 -9.41
CA GLY A 65 -51.68 6.81 -10.21
C GLY A 65 -50.64 7.66 -9.45
N ALA A 66 -51.05 8.49 -8.52
CA ALA A 66 -50.15 9.31 -7.69
C ALA A 66 -49.30 8.42 -6.76
N LEU A 67 -49.92 7.41 -6.15
CA LEU A 67 -49.20 6.41 -5.30
C LEU A 67 -48.16 5.62 -6.07
N ILE A 68 -48.43 5.29 -7.33
CA ILE A 68 -47.44 4.58 -8.18
C ILE A 68 -46.27 5.49 -8.54
N THR A 69 -46.57 6.73 -8.88
CA THR A 69 -45.53 7.74 -9.22
C THR A 69 -44.62 8.03 -8.02
N ASP A 70 -45.18 8.18 -6.83
CA ASP A 70 -44.44 8.43 -5.59
C ASP A 70 -43.54 7.21 -5.25
N ARG A 71 -44.04 5.98 -5.44
CA ARG A 71 -43.24 4.77 -5.25
C ARG A 71 -42.07 4.69 -6.23
N LEU A 72 -42.31 4.96 -7.52
CA LEU A 72 -41.28 4.95 -8.52
C LEU A 72 -40.22 6.02 -8.24
N ALA A 73 -40.63 7.24 -7.88
CA ALA A 73 -39.73 8.31 -7.47
C ALA A 73 -38.89 7.92 -6.25
N GLY A 74 -39.51 7.26 -5.26
CA GLY A 74 -38.77 6.70 -4.11
C GLY A 74 -37.72 5.66 -4.51
N TRP A 75 -38.05 4.74 -5.41
CA TRP A 75 -37.09 3.71 -5.89
C TRP A 75 -35.94 4.33 -6.72
N VAL A 76 -36.25 5.31 -7.56
CA VAL A 76 -35.19 6.02 -8.32
C VAL A 76 -34.24 6.72 -7.36
N SER A 77 -34.78 7.40 -6.33
CA SER A 77 -33.96 8.07 -5.32
C SER A 77 -33.06 7.08 -4.55
N ASP A 78 -33.60 5.89 -4.18
CA ASP A 78 -32.83 4.84 -3.49
C ASP A 78 -31.71 4.31 -4.36
N LEU A 79 -31.99 4.01 -5.63
CA LEU A 79 -31.01 3.51 -6.58
C LEU A 79 -29.90 4.55 -6.83
N THR A 80 -30.28 5.83 -6.94
CA THR A 80 -29.30 6.92 -7.10
C THR A 80 -28.39 7.02 -5.88
N THR A 81 -28.95 6.99 -4.68
CA THR A 81 -28.20 7.03 -3.43
C THR A 81 -27.25 5.84 -3.29
N LEU A 82 -27.73 4.62 -3.58
CA LEU A 82 -26.89 3.41 -3.56
C LEU A 82 -25.77 3.48 -4.60
N HIS A 83 -26.07 3.99 -5.80
CA HIS A 83 -25.08 4.18 -6.84
C HIS A 83 -23.98 5.15 -6.42
N GLU A 84 -24.34 6.31 -5.89
CA GLU A 84 -23.38 7.30 -5.41
C GLU A 84 -22.48 6.75 -4.29
N PHE A 85 -23.05 6.03 -3.32
CA PHE A 85 -22.28 5.41 -2.25
C PHE A 85 -21.34 4.30 -2.77
N THR A 86 -21.83 3.48 -3.69
CA THR A 86 -21.01 2.42 -4.30
C THR A 86 -19.88 3.03 -5.14
N GLU A 87 -20.15 4.10 -5.88
CA GLU A 87 -19.12 4.80 -6.66
C GLU A 87 -18.03 5.41 -5.78
N ARG A 88 -18.40 6.03 -4.64
CA ARG A 88 -17.42 6.55 -3.68
C ARG A 88 -16.59 5.42 -3.07
N LEU A 89 -17.23 4.31 -2.70
CA LEU A 89 -16.55 3.16 -2.13
C LEU A 89 -15.52 2.56 -3.11
N ILE A 90 -15.87 2.39 -4.37
CA ILE A 90 -14.97 1.81 -5.38
C ILE A 90 -13.73 2.69 -5.62
N ARG A 91 -13.82 3.98 -5.36
CA ARG A 91 -12.68 4.92 -5.50
C ARG A 91 -11.68 4.83 -4.36
N THR A 92 -12.01 4.16 -3.26
CA THR A 92 -11.08 3.98 -2.14
C THR A 92 -9.95 3.01 -2.53
N ALA A 93 -8.73 3.34 -2.14
CA ALA A 93 -7.54 2.57 -2.47
C ALA A 93 -6.98 1.78 -1.29
N THR A 94 -7.35 2.15 -0.06
CA THR A 94 -6.89 1.51 1.17
C THR A 94 -8.05 0.96 2.00
N LEU A 95 -7.73 0.00 2.87
CA LEU A 95 -8.72 -0.57 3.81
C LEU A 95 -9.30 0.49 4.75
N ASP A 96 -8.46 1.41 5.22
CA ASP A 96 -8.87 2.47 6.15
C ASP A 96 -9.86 3.44 5.49
N GLU A 97 -9.56 3.94 4.29
CA GLU A 97 -10.47 4.77 3.50
C GLU A 97 -11.81 4.06 3.24
N ALA A 98 -11.75 2.77 2.87
CA ALA A 98 -12.94 1.99 2.59
C ALA A 98 -13.81 1.78 3.83
N LEU A 99 -13.22 1.51 5.00
CA LEU A 99 -13.92 1.37 6.27
C LEU A 99 -14.61 2.68 6.68
N HIS A 100 -13.94 3.82 6.52
CA HIS A 100 -14.53 5.13 6.78
C HIS A 100 -15.71 5.43 5.83
N GLU A 101 -15.58 5.11 4.55
CA GLU A 101 -16.65 5.28 3.58
C GLU A 101 -17.85 4.36 3.89
N VAL A 102 -17.59 3.11 4.26
CA VAL A 102 -18.64 2.16 4.69
C VAL A 102 -19.40 2.69 5.90
N LEU A 103 -18.68 3.22 6.89
CA LEU A 103 -19.31 3.81 8.08
C LEU A 103 -20.15 5.02 7.74
N GLY A 104 -19.61 5.94 6.94
CA GLY A 104 -20.30 7.17 6.54
C GLY A 104 -21.54 6.91 5.71
N ALA A 105 -21.43 6.07 4.69
CA ALA A 105 -22.56 5.67 3.84
C ALA A 105 -23.64 4.91 4.66
N GLY A 106 -23.20 3.97 5.49
CA GLY A 106 -24.10 3.23 6.37
C GLY A 106 -24.84 4.13 7.34
N ALA A 107 -24.15 5.11 7.95
CA ALA A 107 -24.77 6.10 8.84
C ALA A 107 -25.85 6.91 8.12
N ALA A 108 -25.59 7.34 6.89
CA ALA A 108 -26.57 8.06 6.07
C ALA A 108 -27.78 7.18 5.74
N LEU A 109 -27.58 5.90 5.42
CA LEU A 109 -28.66 4.95 5.07
C LEU A 109 -29.57 4.63 6.27
N VAL A 110 -28.99 4.46 7.46
CA VAL A 110 -29.78 4.11 8.66
C VAL A 110 -30.18 5.30 9.51
N GLY A 111 -29.72 6.52 9.17
CA GLY A 111 -30.03 7.75 9.91
C GLY A 111 -29.29 7.89 11.23
N ALA A 112 -28.09 7.26 11.34
CA ALA A 112 -27.23 7.40 12.51
C ALA A 112 -26.19 8.51 12.29
N ARG A 113 -25.53 8.95 13.37
CA ARG A 113 -24.47 9.97 13.31
C ARG A 113 -23.11 9.43 13.74
N ARG A 114 -23.11 8.34 14.49
CA ARG A 114 -21.91 7.71 15.03
C ARG A 114 -21.90 6.23 14.68
N GLY A 115 -20.74 5.67 14.58
CA GLY A 115 -20.59 4.25 14.30
C GLY A 115 -19.18 3.77 14.48
N MET A 116 -19.01 2.46 14.40
CA MET A 116 -17.71 1.80 14.36
C MET A 116 -17.74 0.63 13.39
N ALA A 117 -16.62 0.35 12.76
CA ALA A 117 -16.38 -0.87 11.99
C ALA A 117 -15.26 -1.65 12.65
N VAL A 118 -15.48 -2.93 12.85
CA VAL A 118 -14.49 -3.88 13.32
C VAL A 118 -14.13 -4.80 12.17
N LEU A 119 -12.90 -4.71 11.69
CA LEU A 119 -12.33 -5.64 10.73
C LEU A 119 -11.66 -6.77 11.49
N GLU A 120 -12.18 -7.98 11.35
CA GLU A 120 -11.66 -9.19 11.98
C GLU A 120 -12.01 -10.40 11.11
N PRO A 121 -11.15 -10.70 10.10
CA PRO A 121 -11.38 -11.83 9.22
C PRO A 121 -11.46 -13.16 9.97
N ALA A 122 -12.39 -14.02 9.57
CA ALA A 122 -12.64 -15.30 10.24
C ALA A 122 -11.45 -16.28 10.16
N ASP A 123 -10.63 -16.16 9.13
CA ASP A 123 -9.43 -16.99 8.93
C ASP A 123 -8.24 -16.59 9.83
N GLY A 124 -8.38 -15.53 10.62
CA GLY A 124 -7.30 -15.00 11.47
C GLY A 124 -6.10 -14.44 10.71
N LEU A 125 -6.19 -14.38 9.38
CA LEU A 125 -5.15 -13.87 8.52
C LEU A 125 -5.46 -12.43 8.12
N GLY A 126 -4.60 -11.51 8.48
CA GLY A 126 -4.69 -10.12 8.09
C GLY A 126 -4.89 -9.15 9.26
N PRO A 127 -4.95 -7.86 8.98
CA PRO A 127 -5.07 -6.86 10.00
C PRO A 127 -6.40 -6.96 10.74
N THR A 128 -6.34 -6.83 12.06
CA THR A 128 -7.50 -6.50 12.88
C THR A 128 -7.49 -4.99 13.08
N ALA A 129 -8.60 -4.34 12.77
CA ALA A 129 -8.70 -2.89 12.88
C ALA A 129 -10.08 -2.49 13.39
N THR A 130 -10.14 -1.48 14.25
CA THR A 130 -11.37 -0.82 14.68
C THR A 130 -11.33 0.64 14.27
N VAL A 131 -12.29 1.04 13.44
CA VAL A 131 -12.41 2.40 12.92
C VAL A 131 -13.69 3.03 13.46
N GLY A 132 -13.64 4.31 13.86
CA GLY A 132 -14.78 5.04 14.42
C GLY A 132 -15.24 6.18 13.53
N LEU A 133 -16.56 6.37 13.44
CA LEU A 133 -17.22 7.54 12.89
C LEU A 133 -17.84 8.35 14.04
N GLY A 134 -17.41 9.59 14.24
CA GLY A 134 -17.88 10.42 15.34
C GLY A 134 -17.56 9.87 16.74
N LEU A 135 -16.56 9.01 16.84
CA LEU A 135 -16.02 8.39 18.06
C LEU A 135 -14.51 8.63 18.10
N ALA A 136 -14.01 9.10 19.23
CA ALA A 136 -12.58 9.23 19.45
C ALA A 136 -11.97 7.85 19.77
N HIS A 137 -10.66 7.72 19.66
CA HIS A 137 -9.95 6.47 19.98
C HIS A 137 -10.21 6.00 21.44
N ALA A 138 -10.32 6.90 22.38
CA ALA A 138 -10.69 6.60 23.77
C ALA A 138 -12.12 6.06 23.92
N ASP A 139 -13.04 6.48 23.04
CA ASP A 139 -14.42 5.99 23.02
C ASP A 139 -14.46 4.56 22.51
N LEU A 140 -13.71 4.24 21.45
CA LEU A 140 -13.57 2.89 20.93
C LEU A 140 -13.00 1.95 21.99
N GLY A 141 -11.91 2.34 22.66
CA GLY A 141 -11.37 1.56 23.78
C GLY A 141 -12.37 1.38 24.93
N THR A 142 -13.29 2.35 25.16
CA THR A 142 -14.37 2.19 26.13
C THR A 142 -15.38 1.14 25.67
N ILE A 143 -15.76 1.11 24.38
CA ILE A 143 -16.68 0.12 23.80
C ILE A 143 -16.06 -1.29 23.89
N GLU A 144 -14.77 -1.43 23.67
CA GLU A 144 -14.04 -2.71 23.77
C GLU A 144 -14.05 -3.32 25.18
N THR A 145 -14.36 -2.52 26.23
CA THR A 145 -14.53 -3.06 27.59
C THR A 145 -15.83 -3.83 27.80
N VAL A 146 -16.78 -3.77 26.85
CA VAL A 146 -17.98 -4.60 26.86
C VAL A 146 -17.58 -6.05 26.55
N PRO A 147 -18.02 -7.06 27.35
CA PRO A 147 -17.69 -8.44 27.06
C PRO A 147 -18.11 -8.84 25.64
N ARG A 148 -17.20 -9.46 24.89
CA ARG A 148 -17.37 -9.77 23.46
C ARG A 148 -18.68 -10.51 23.17
N GLY A 149 -18.99 -11.57 23.92
CA GLY A 149 -20.19 -12.38 23.73
C GLY A 149 -21.53 -11.66 24.03
N THR A 150 -21.46 -10.45 24.61
CA THR A 150 -22.63 -9.63 24.91
C THR A 150 -22.71 -8.38 24.04
N SER A 151 -21.65 -8.01 23.36
CA SER A 151 -21.62 -6.91 22.39
C SER A 151 -22.28 -7.34 21.08
N SER A 152 -22.97 -6.40 20.39
CA SER A 152 -23.62 -6.70 19.11
C SER A 152 -22.62 -7.17 18.05
N TYR A 153 -21.48 -6.50 17.93
CA TYR A 153 -20.43 -6.88 16.98
C TYR A 153 -19.78 -8.22 17.36
N GLY A 154 -19.50 -8.45 18.64
CA GLY A 154 -18.92 -9.71 19.10
C GLY A 154 -19.83 -10.90 18.81
N ARG A 155 -21.13 -10.76 19.05
CA ARG A 155 -22.14 -11.79 18.69
C ARG A 155 -22.18 -12.05 17.19
N LEU A 156 -22.05 -11.03 16.35
CA LEU A 156 -21.97 -11.18 14.90
C LEU A 156 -20.67 -11.89 14.48
N LEU A 157 -19.56 -11.53 15.13
CA LEU A 157 -18.25 -12.13 14.83
C LEU A 157 -18.15 -13.59 15.33
N ASP A 158 -18.69 -13.91 16.49
CA ASP A 158 -18.63 -15.26 17.08
C ASP A 158 -19.71 -16.19 16.51
N GLY A 159 -20.79 -15.66 15.97
CA GLY A 159 -21.91 -16.44 15.41
C GLY A 159 -21.73 -16.94 13.99
N LEU A 160 -20.62 -16.58 13.33
CA LEU A 160 -20.30 -17.06 11.99
C LEU A 160 -19.55 -18.40 12.04
N PRO A 161 -19.81 -19.32 11.07
CA PRO A 161 -19.12 -20.59 11.03
C PRO A 161 -17.62 -20.40 10.92
N ASP A 162 -16.88 -21.20 11.68
CA ASP A 162 -15.43 -21.27 11.61
C ASP A 162 -15.03 -21.79 10.22
N PRO A 163 -14.18 -21.09 9.46
CA PRO A 163 -13.65 -21.61 8.19
C PRO A 163 -12.88 -22.92 8.36
N ALA A 164 -12.47 -23.27 9.59
CA ALA A 164 -11.88 -24.57 9.91
C ALA A 164 -12.92 -25.71 9.99
N ASP A 165 -14.22 -25.41 10.04
CA ASP A 165 -15.30 -26.40 9.96
C ASP A 165 -16.09 -26.25 8.65
N PRO A 166 -15.66 -26.91 7.56
CA PRO A 166 -16.32 -26.83 6.26
C PRO A 166 -17.71 -27.50 6.22
N CYS A 167 -18.13 -28.20 7.29
CA CYS A 167 -19.45 -28.82 7.39
C CYS A 167 -20.49 -27.91 8.04
N ALA A 168 -20.10 -26.79 8.65
CA ALA A 168 -21.08 -25.84 9.17
C ALA A 168 -21.71 -25.06 7.99
N PRO A 169 -23.05 -24.98 7.91
CA PRO A 169 -23.69 -24.21 6.85
C PRO A 169 -23.30 -22.75 6.99
N ALA A 170 -22.63 -22.20 5.94
CA ALA A 170 -22.23 -20.80 5.84
C ALA A 170 -23.49 -19.92 5.81
N ARG A 171 -24.07 -19.62 6.93
CA ARG A 171 -25.17 -18.67 7.03
C ARG A 171 -24.65 -17.35 7.55
N VAL A 172 -24.73 -16.33 6.71
CA VAL A 172 -24.49 -14.95 7.16
C VAL A 172 -25.48 -14.63 8.29
N PRO A 173 -25.02 -14.23 9.48
CA PRO A 173 -25.92 -13.93 10.58
C PRO A 173 -26.82 -12.73 10.24
N ASP A 174 -28.01 -12.73 10.83
CA ASP A 174 -28.93 -11.60 10.67
C ASP A 174 -28.41 -10.37 11.43
N PRO A 175 -28.66 -9.16 10.92
CA PRO A 175 -28.31 -7.93 11.61
C PRO A 175 -28.95 -7.85 13.01
N ILE A 176 -28.25 -7.24 13.95
CA ILE A 176 -28.71 -7.07 15.33
C ILE A 176 -29.15 -5.62 15.54
N ALA A 177 -30.41 -5.40 15.92
CA ALA A 177 -30.94 -4.12 16.34
C ALA A 177 -31.21 -4.11 17.85
N ILE A 178 -30.74 -3.08 18.53
CA ILE A 178 -31.10 -2.76 19.92
C ILE A 178 -31.80 -1.41 19.89
N PRO A 179 -33.15 -1.39 19.81
CA PRO A 179 -33.93 -0.16 19.63
C PRO A 179 -33.87 0.80 20.82
N ASP A 180 -33.70 0.25 22.03
CA ASP A 180 -33.51 1.03 23.26
C ASP A 180 -32.65 0.23 24.25
N VAL A 181 -31.41 0.69 24.48
CA VAL A 181 -30.45 0.08 25.40
C VAL A 181 -30.97 0.01 26.84
N ARG A 182 -31.89 0.90 27.23
CA ARG A 182 -32.44 0.96 28.61
C ARG A 182 -33.47 -0.12 28.89
N THR A 183 -34.26 -0.44 27.88
CA THR A 183 -35.39 -1.40 28.00
C THR A 183 -35.03 -2.78 27.49
N GLU A 184 -33.92 -2.94 26.75
CA GLU A 184 -33.52 -4.24 26.19
C GLU A 184 -33.27 -5.27 27.31
N GLU A 185 -34.04 -6.38 27.30
CA GLU A 185 -33.86 -7.46 28.26
C GLU A 185 -32.60 -8.28 27.94
N GLY A 186 -31.88 -8.70 28.98
CA GLY A 186 -30.66 -9.51 28.83
C GLY A 186 -29.42 -8.79 28.40
N LEU A 187 -29.46 -7.44 28.23
CA LEU A 187 -28.28 -6.67 27.92
C LEU A 187 -27.32 -6.62 29.12
N ASP A 188 -26.02 -6.82 28.85
CA ASP A 188 -24.98 -6.77 29.87
C ASP A 188 -24.95 -5.42 30.60
N PRO A 189 -24.85 -5.39 31.94
CA PRO A 189 -24.75 -4.14 32.71
C PRO A 189 -23.62 -3.21 32.22
N ARG A 190 -22.49 -3.77 31.83
CA ARG A 190 -21.37 -3.01 31.29
C ARG A 190 -21.71 -2.33 29.98
N HIS A 191 -22.51 -2.98 29.11
CA HIS A 191 -22.98 -2.37 27.88
C HIS A 191 -23.85 -1.13 28.17
N ARG A 192 -24.76 -1.21 29.14
CA ARG A 192 -25.58 -0.07 29.57
C ARG A 192 -24.74 1.07 30.16
N GLU A 193 -23.72 0.75 30.95
CA GLU A 193 -22.80 1.73 31.51
C GLU A 193 -22.03 2.45 30.40
N VAL A 194 -21.50 1.72 29.43
CA VAL A 194 -20.76 2.26 28.27
C VAL A 194 -21.68 3.14 27.43
N ALA A 195 -22.91 2.68 27.15
CA ALA A 195 -23.91 3.47 26.41
C ALA A 195 -24.23 4.78 27.11
N ALA A 196 -24.46 4.75 28.41
CA ALA A 196 -24.71 5.95 29.21
C ALA A 196 -23.52 6.91 29.21
N ARG A 197 -22.29 6.39 29.34
CA ARG A 197 -21.05 7.17 29.30
C ARG A 197 -20.82 7.86 27.96
N LEU A 198 -21.04 7.13 26.85
CA LEU A 198 -20.84 7.63 25.49
C LEU A 198 -22.08 8.39 24.95
N GLY A 199 -23.20 8.33 25.66
CA GLY A 199 -24.43 9.04 25.32
C GLY A 199 -25.15 8.49 24.09
N TYR A 200 -25.19 7.16 23.89
CA TYR A 200 -26.03 6.54 22.89
C TYR A 200 -27.17 5.74 23.53
N ALA A 201 -28.33 5.72 22.87
CA ALA A 201 -29.55 5.09 23.38
C ALA A 201 -29.97 3.85 22.60
N ALA A 202 -29.51 3.70 21.35
CA ALA A 202 -29.84 2.57 20.50
C ALA A 202 -28.66 2.20 19.60
N SER A 203 -28.66 0.99 19.05
CA SER A 203 -27.64 0.54 18.11
C SER A 203 -28.19 -0.40 17.04
N TYR A 204 -27.53 -0.38 15.89
CA TYR A 204 -27.77 -1.31 14.79
C TYR A 204 -26.46 -1.87 14.29
N ALA A 205 -26.31 -3.19 14.28
CA ALA A 205 -25.11 -3.88 13.85
C ALA A 205 -25.39 -4.75 12.63
N LEU A 206 -24.52 -4.64 11.62
CA LEU A 206 -24.58 -5.37 10.36
C LEU A 206 -23.32 -6.23 10.21
N PRO A 207 -23.41 -7.53 9.88
CA PRO A 207 -22.26 -8.32 9.55
C PRO A 207 -21.66 -7.88 8.21
N LEU A 208 -20.34 -7.75 8.16
CA LEU A 208 -19.58 -7.59 6.92
C LEU A 208 -19.13 -9.00 6.48
N ALA A 209 -20.05 -9.70 5.83
CA ALA A 209 -19.87 -11.08 5.40
C ALA A 209 -20.70 -11.38 4.15
N THR A 210 -20.14 -12.19 3.24
CA THR A 210 -20.83 -12.78 2.08
C THR A 210 -20.51 -14.26 1.98
N GLU A 211 -21.26 -15.03 1.20
CA GLU A 211 -20.95 -16.44 0.94
C GLU A 211 -19.58 -16.62 0.26
N GLU A 212 -19.17 -15.67 -0.58
CA GLU A 212 -17.92 -15.75 -1.33
C GLU A 212 -16.72 -15.23 -0.51
N ALA A 213 -16.87 -14.08 0.16
CA ALA A 213 -15.80 -13.45 0.92
C ALA A 213 -15.65 -14.05 2.33
N GLY A 214 -16.64 -14.77 2.81
CA GLY A 214 -16.72 -15.17 4.21
C GLY A 214 -16.96 -13.96 5.12
N ARG A 215 -16.68 -14.13 6.41
CA ARG A 215 -16.74 -13.06 7.40
C ARG A 215 -15.44 -12.26 7.35
N ILE A 216 -15.55 -10.95 7.20
CA ILE A 216 -14.42 -10.02 7.30
C ILE A 216 -14.54 -9.06 8.49
N GLY A 217 -15.76 -8.88 9.04
CA GLY A 217 -15.97 -7.96 10.14
C GLY A 217 -17.43 -7.67 10.46
N ALA A 218 -17.65 -6.54 11.13
CA ALA A 218 -18.98 -6.01 11.44
C ALA A 218 -18.97 -4.48 11.45
N GLY A 219 -20.07 -3.86 10.99
CA GLY A 219 -20.35 -2.45 11.15
C GLY A 219 -21.42 -2.22 12.22
N VAL A 220 -21.25 -1.23 13.09
CA VAL A 220 -22.21 -0.85 14.14
C VAL A 220 -22.50 0.65 14.04
N TRP A 221 -23.77 1.02 14.02
CA TRP A 221 -24.22 2.40 14.04
C TRP A 221 -24.95 2.70 15.34
N LEU A 222 -24.65 3.84 15.93
CA LEU A 222 -25.15 4.26 17.24
C LEU A 222 -26.09 5.46 17.09
N TYR A 223 -27.19 5.42 17.81
CA TYR A 223 -28.22 6.48 17.83
C TYR A 223 -28.22 7.17 19.18
N ASP A 224 -28.38 8.50 19.17
CA ASP A 224 -28.44 9.32 20.40
C ASP A 224 -29.78 9.17 21.14
N GLU A 225 -30.82 8.75 20.42
CA GLU A 225 -32.16 8.50 20.93
C GLU A 225 -32.59 7.06 20.63
N PRO A 226 -33.59 6.50 21.36
CA PRO A 226 -34.16 5.21 21.01
C PRO A 226 -34.67 5.20 19.56
N ALA A 227 -34.12 4.31 18.74
CA ALA A 227 -34.44 4.22 17.33
C ALA A 227 -34.09 2.84 16.76
N ALA A 228 -34.71 2.49 15.65
CA ALA A 228 -34.34 1.36 14.83
C ALA A 228 -34.50 1.72 13.35
N PRO A 229 -33.66 1.21 12.45
CA PRO A 229 -33.86 1.43 11.03
C PRO A 229 -35.18 0.81 10.56
N THR A 230 -35.88 1.52 9.67
CA THR A 230 -37.08 1.01 9.00
C THR A 230 -36.73 -0.16 8.07
N ASP A 231 -37.72 -0.94 7.64
CA ASP A 231 -37.48 -2.06 6.71
C ASP A 231 -36.83 -1.62 5.39
N ARG A 232 -37.18 -0.43 4.89
CA ARG A 232 -36.54 0.18 3.72
C ARG A 232 -35.06 0.46 3.98
N GLN A 233 -34.74 1.07 5.12
CA GLN A 233 -33.34 1.36 5.50
C GLN A 233 -32.54 0.06 5.71
N ARG A 234 -33.14 -0.96 6.34
CA ARG A 234 -32.52 -2.29 6.50
C ARG A 234 -32.21 -2.92 5.15
N HIS A 235 -33.16 -2.84 4.21
CA HIS A 235 -32.96 -3.37 2.87
C HIS A 235 -31.81 -2.65 2.14
N LEU A 236 -31.80 -1.31 2.15
CA LEU A 236 -30.77 -0.51 1.47
C LEU A 236 -29.38 -0.76 2.05
N ILE A 237 -29.24 -0.74 3.38
CA ILE A 237 -27.94 -0.99 4.02
C ILE A 237 -27.50 -2.45 3.82
N GLY A 238 -28.43 -3.41 3.75
CA GLY A 238 -28.13 -4.80 3.44
C GLY A 238 -27.59 -4.98 2.02
N LEU A 239 -28.15 -4.25 1.03
CA LEU A 239 -27.64 -4.22 -0.33
C LEU A 239 -26.25 -3.59 -0.39
N TYR A 240 -26.10 -2.39 0.19
CA TYR A 240 -24.82 -1.70 0.26
C TYR A 240 -23.75 -2.52 0.98
N GLY A 241 -24.10 -3.15 2.12
CA GLY A 241 -23.20 -3.95 2.94
C GLY A 241 -22.60 -5.15 2.19
N ARG A 242 -23.35 -5.77 1.28
CA ARG A 242 -22.79 -6.83 0.40
C ARG A 242 -21.71 -6.28 -0.52
N PHE A 243 -21.97 -5.20 -1.24
CA PHE A 243 -20.97 -4.55 -2.09
C PHE A 243 -19.76 -4.08 -1.28
N ALA A 244 -20.01 -3.50 -0.10
CA ALA A 244 -18.97 -3.07 0.82
C ALA A 244 -18.07 -4.24 1.27
N THR A 245 -18.68 -5.37 1.64
CA THR A 245 -17.94 -6.57 2.04
C THR A 245 -17.06 -7.09 0.92
N GLU A 246 -17.57 -7.20 -0.31
CA GLU A 246 -16.79 -7.66 -1.45
C GLU A 246 -15.62 -6.73 -1.79
N HIS A 247 -15.84 -5.41 -1.70
CA HIS A 247 -14.77 -4.44 -1.93
C HIS A 247 -13.71 -4.51 -0.84
N LEU A 248 -14.11 -4.54 0.43
CA LEU A 248 -13.21 -4.69 1.58
C LEU A 248 -12.42 -6.01 1.52
N ALA A 249 -13.08 -7.12 1.15
CA ALA A 249 -12.41 -8.41 0.98
C ALA A 249 -11.33 -8.36 -0.09
N ARG A 250 -11.58 -7.65 -1.20
CA ARG A 250 -10.62 -7.44 -2.27
C ARG A 250 -9.41 -6.61 -1.81
N LEU A 251 -9.66 -5.50 -1.11
CA LEU A 251 -8.60 -4.68 -0.52
C LEU A 251 -7.79 -5.47 0.51
N LEU A 252 -8.44 -6.28 1.33
CA LEU A 252 -7.79 -7.16 2.29
C LEU A 252 -6.87 -8.19 1.61
N GLN A 253 -7.30 -8.77 0.50
CA GLN A 253 -6.45 -9.69 -0.28
C GLN A 253 -5.22 -8.99 -0.84
N VAL A 254 -5.38 -7.78 -1.35
CA VAL A 254 -4.25 -6.97 -1.84
C VAL A 254 -3.27 -6.66 -0.70
N GLU A 255 -3.78 -6.27 0.46
CA GLU A 255 -2.96 -5.97 1.63
C GLU A 255 -2.20 -7.21 2.13
N ARG A 256 -2.88 -8.35 2.21
CA ARG A 256 -2.24 -9.65 2.54
C ARG A 256 -1.12 -10.00 1.57
N ALA A 257 -1.36 -9.84 0.28
CA ALA A 257 -0.34 -10.10 -0.73
C ALA A 257 0.87 -9.17 -0.57
N ARG A 258 0.65 -7.89 -0.26
CA ARG A 258 1.71 -6.92 0.03
C ARG A 258 2.53 -7.33 1.24
N VAL A 259 1.87 -7.68 2.35
CA VAL A 259 2.54 -8.13 3.59
C VAL A 259 3.36 -9.40 3.34
N GLN A 260 2.83 -10.36 2.58
CA GLN A 260 3.58 -11.58 2.23
C GLN A 260 4.83 -11.26 1.41
N VAL A 261 4.73 -10.38 0.42
CA VAL A 261 5.89 -9.96 -0.40
C VAL A 261 6.92 -9.23 0.45
N SER A 262 6.49 -8.33 1.34
CA SER A 262 7.39 -7.61 2.26
C SER A 262 8.10 -8.57 3.21
N THR A 263 7.38 -9.54 3.79
CA THR A 263 7.98 -10.57 4.66
C THR A 263 9.05 -11.37 3.93
N VAL A 264 8.77 -11.80 2.68
CA VAL A 264 9.78 -12.52 1.88
C VAL A 264 10.98 -11.62 1.56
N ALA A 265 10.76 -10.32 1.29
CA ALA A 265 11.84 -9.37 1.05
C ALA A 265 12.75 -9.24 2.28
N GLU A 266 12.16 -9.11 3.46
CA GLU A 266 12.90 -9.03 4.73
C GLU A 266 13.70 -10.31 5.02
N GLU A 267 13.13 -11.48 4.76
CA GLU A 267 13.81 -12.77 4.94
C GLU A 267 14.97 -13.00 3.95
N LEU A 268 14.91 -12.37 2.78
CA LEU A 268 15.99 -12.43 1.79
C LEU A 268 17.14 -11.46 2.10
N LEU A 269 16.99 -10.56 3.05
CA LEU A 269 18.02 -9.61 3.48
C LEU A 269 18.73 -10.07 4.77
N PRO A 270 19.88 -9.47 5.14
CA PRO A 270 20.55 -9.84 6.37
C PRO A 270 19.70 -9.52 7.59
N SER A 271 19.31 -10.53 8.37
CA SER A 271 18.62 -10.35 9.64
C SER A 271 19.46 -9.64 10.69
N ARG A 272 20.79 -9.73 10.56
CA ARG A 272 21.78 -9.05 11.41
C ARG A 272 23.04 -8.73 10.60
N LEU A 273 23.59 -7.56 10.85
CA LEU A 273 24.89 -7.21 10.33
C LEU A 273 26.01 -7.88 11.16
N PRO A 274 27.11 -8.29 10.51
CA PRO A 274 28.23 -8.92 11.21
C PRO A 274 28.95 -7.92 12.13
N ARG A 275 29.60 -8.45 13.14
CA ARG A 275 30.53 -7.68 13.98
C ARG A 275 31.94 -7.94 13.48
N VAL A 276 32.57 -6.90 12.94
CA VAL A 276 33.93 -6.96 12.41
C VAL A 276 34.80 -5.97 13.20
N PRO A 277 35.97 -6.39 13.71
CA PRO A 277 36.86 -5.45 14.40
C PRO A 277 37.22 -4.26 13.52
N GLY A 278 37.21 -3.06 14.10
CA GLY A 278 37.58 -1.82 13.46
C GLY A 278 36.47 -1.19 12.57
N VAL A 279 35.27 -1.83 12.48
CA VAL A 279 34.15 -1.28 11.71
C VAL A 279 32.83 -1.47 12.45
N ARG A 280 32.05 -0.41 12.54
CA ARG A 280 30.66 -0.44 13.02
C ARG A 280 29.70 -0.25 11.84
N LEU A 281 28.68 -1.10 11.77
CA LEU A 281 27.74 -1.18 10.66
C LEU A 281 26.33 -0.84 11.12
N ALA A 282 25.59 -0.14 10.25
CA ALA A 282 24.16 0.03 10.38
C ALA A 282 23.50 0.00 9.00
N ALA A 283 22.30 -0.55 8.92
CA ALA A 283 21.51 -0.51 7.70
C ALA A 283 20.11 0.03 7.99
N ARG A 284 19.54 0.67 6.97
CA ARG A 284 18.11 1.02 6.92
C ARG A 284 17.57 0.55 5.59
N HIS A 285 16.47 -0.15 5.66
CA HIS A 285 15.80 -0.68 4.48
C HIS A 285 14.30 -0.39 4.57
N HIS A 286 13.72 0.00 3.46
CA HIS A 286 12.28 0.16 3.31
C HIS A 286 11.86 -0.39 1.96
N THR A 287 10.96 -1.38 1.99
CA THR A 287 10.40 -1.98 0.78
C THR A 287 9.21 -1.15 0.32
N GLY A 288 9.19 -0.79 -0.95
CA GLY A 288 8.05 -0.10 -1.56
C GLY A 288 6.79 -0.98 -1.61
N PRO A 289 5.60 -0.41 -1.80
CA PRO A 289 4.32 -1.12 -1.68
C PRO A 289 4.11 -2.24 -2.72
N ARG A 290 4.87 -2.23 -3.81
CA ARG A 290 4.83 -3.28 -4.84
C ARG A 290 5.90 -4.36 -4.65
N GLY A 291 6.76 -4.21 -3.62
CA GLY A 291 7.97 -5.00 -3.46
C GLY A 291 9.00 -4.65 -4.53
N GLY A 292 10.22 -4.48 -4.15
CA GLY A 292 11.31 -4.13 -5.06
C GLY A 292 12.41 -5.14 -5.10
N GLY A 293 13.49 -4.77 -5.80
CA GLY A 293 14.67 -5.59 -5.99
C GLY A 293 15.91 -5.03 -5.33
N ASP A 294 15.78 -4.13 -4.36
CA ASP A 294 16.92 -3.53 -3.68
C ASP A 294 17.48 -4.46 -2.61
N TRP A 295 18.79 -4.49 -2.51
CA TRP A 295 19.47 -5.26 -1.45
C TRP A 295 20.64 -4.50 -0.87
N TYR A 296 21.03 -4.92 0.32
CA TYR A 296 22.32 -4.64 0.94
C TYR A 296 22.91 -5.91 1.51
N ASP A 297 24.23 -5.92 1.67
CA ASP A 297 24.92 -6.99 2.36
C ASP A 297 26.21 -6.51 3.02
N ALA A 298 26.56 -7.16 4.10
CA ALA A 298 27.86 -7.04 4.75
C ALA A 298 28.34 -8.45 5.10
N LEU A 299 29.44 -8.88 4.48
CA LEU A 299 29.93 -10.25 4.56
C LEU A 299 31.35 -10.26 5.14
N PRO A 300 31.59 -10.91 6.28
CA PRO A 300 32.96 -11.18 6.72
C PRO A 300 33.67 -12.04 5.68
N LEU A 301 34.81 -11.58 5.24
CA LEU A 301 35.67 -12.26 4.27
C LEU A 301 36.90 -12.84 4.94
N PRO A 302 37.66 -13.74 4.25
CA PRO A 302 38.93 -14.23 4.75
C PRO A 302 39.88 -13.08 5.17
N GLU A 303 40.88 -13.39 5.97
CA GLU A 303 41.94 -12.48 6.44
C GLU A 303 41.43 -11.26 7.26
N GLY A 304 40.18 -11.30 7.76
CA GLY A 304 39.56 -10.21 8.52
C GLY A 304 39.05 -9.06 7.66
N ALA A 305 38.94 -9.28 6.36
CA ALA A 305 38.32 -8.30 5.45
C ALA A 305 36.79 -8.32 5.55
N LEU A 306 36.17 -7.30 5.00
CA LEU A 306 34.72 -7.10 4.98
C LEU A 306 34.25 -6.76 3.57
N GLY A 307 33.39 -7.59 3.01
CA GLY A 307 32.63 -7.28 1.79
C GLY A 307 31.40 -6.45 2.11
N LEU A 308 31.22 -5.32 1.43
CA LEU A 308 30.01 -4.49 1.51
C LEU A 308 29.38 -4.45 0.13
N SER A 309 28.07 -4.62 0.05
CA SER A 309 27.36 -4.48 -1.22
C SER A 309 26.00 -3.82 -1.07
N VAL A 310 25.62 -3.09 -2.10
CA VAL A 310 24.26 -2.59 -2.33
C VAL A 310 23.92 -2.76 -3.80
N GLY A 311 22.65 -2.90 -4.11
CA GLY A 311 22.20 -2.97 -5.49
C GLY A 311 20.69 -2.94 -5.63
N SER A 312 20.25 -2.86 -6.87
CA SER A 312 18.84 -2.80 -7.24
C SER A 312 18.60 -3.56 -8.54
N VAL A 313 17.66 -4.49 -8.53
CA VAL A 313 17.20 -5.20 -9.72
C VAL A 313 16.06 -4.42 -10.37
N SER A 314 16.09 -4.27 -11.69
CA SER A 314 15.03 -3.61 -12.43
C SER A 314 13.67 -4.30 -12.27
N GLY A 315 12.61 -3.48 -12.11
CA GLY A 315 11.23 -3.93 -11.94
C GLY A 315 10.81 -4.02 -10.48
N THR A 316 9.60 -4.50 -10.25
CA THR A 316 8.97 -4.62 -8.92
C THR A 316 8.23 -5.95 -8.80
N GLY A 317 7.82 -6.28 -7.57
CA GLY A 317 7.02 -7.46 -7.25
C GLY A 317 7.82 -8.75 -7.08
N PRO A 318 7.12 -9.88 -6.92
CA PRO A 318 7.73 -11.16 -6.55
C PRO A 318 8.85 -11.61 -7.50
N SER A 319 8.75 -11.27 -8.78
CA SER A 319 9.73 -11.64 -9.80
C SER A 319 11.04 -10.85 -9.66
N ALA A 320 10.98 -9.55 -9.34
CA ALA A 320 12.17 -8.74 -9.05
C ALA A 320 12.83 -9.20 -7.75
N LEU A 321 12.03 -9.49 -6.72
CA LEU A 321 12.50 -10.00 -5.45
C LEU A 321 13.21 -11.34 -5.59
N ALA A 322 12.67 -12.27 -6.38
CA ALA A 322 13.32 -13.55 -6.64
C ALA A 322 14.67 -13.39 -7.38
N ALA A 323 14.75 -12.47 -8.34
CA ALA A 323 16.00 -12.16 -9.04
C ALA A 323 17.03 -11.52 -8.10
N MET A 324 16.60 -10.57 -7.25
CA MET A 324 17.43 -9.98 -6.20
C MET A 324 18.02 -11.03 -5.28
N GLY A 325 17.19 -11.97 -4.78
CA GLY A 325 17.65 -13.04 -3.91
C GLY A 325 18.74 -13.91 -4.58
N ARG A 326 18.57 -14.24 -5.87
CA ARG A 326 19.59 -14.99 -6.65
C ARG A 326 20.87 -14.19 -6.82
N LEU A 327 20.78 -12.93 -7.24
CA LEU A 327 21.94 -12.07 -7.45
C LEU A 327 22.72 -11.86 -6.16
N ARG A 328 22.03 -11.53 -5.08
CA ARG A 328 22.67 -11.35 -3.77
C ARG A 328 23.37 -12.62 -3.28
N ALA A 329 22.72 -13.79 -3.41
CA ALA A 329 23.33 -15.07 -3.02
C ALA A 329 24.57 -15.40 -3.85
N SER A 330 24.52 -15.13 -5.16
CA SER A 330 25.65 -15.34 -6.06
C SER A 330 26.79 -14.37 -5.80
N LEU A 331 26.47 -13.09 -5.55
CA LEU A 331 27.47 -12.09 -5.16
C LEU A 331 28.22 -12.52 -3.90
N ARG A 332 27.53 -13.05 -2.90
CA ARG A 332 28.15 -13.59 -1.68
C ARG A 332 29.13 -14.74 -2.00
N ALA A 333 28.75 -15.65 -2.91
CA ALA A 333 29.61 -16.76 -3.31
C ALA A 333 30.87 -16.25 -4.01
N TYR A 334 30.73 -15.36 -4.97
CA TYR A 334 31.87 -14.75 -5.68
C TYR A 334 32.76 -13.91 -4.75
N ALA A 335 32.15 -13.14 -3.82
CA ALA A 335 32.88 -12.36 -2.83
C ALA A 335 33.76 -13.23 -1.91
N VAL A 336 33.35 -14.47 -1.59
CA VAL A 336 34.17 -15.38 -0.79
C VAL A 336 35.34 -15.95 -1.61
N MET A 337 35.16 -16.12 -2.92
CA MET A 337 36.16 -16.69 -3.81
C MET A 337 37.16 -15.66 -4.33
N GLU A 338 36.70 -14.49 -4.72
CA GLU A 338 37.45 -13.47 -5.46
C GLU A 338 37.22 -12.06 -4.90
N GLY A 339 36.81 -11.95 -3.64
CA GLY A 339 36.37 -10.66 -3.06
C GLY A 339 37.44 -9.57 -3.02
N GLU A 340 38.70 -9.91 -3.12
CA GLU A 340 39.80 -8.93 -3.22
C GLU A 340 39.78 -8.13 -4.53
N ASP A 341 39.17 -8.70 -5.59
CA ASP A 341 38.93 -8.01 -6.86
C ASP A 341 37.43 -7.74 -7.09
N PRO A 342 36.94 -6.55 -6.70
CA PRO A 342 35.55 -6.16 -6.91
C PRO A 342 35.10 -6.19 -8.37
N VAL A 343 36.02 -6.00 -9.33
CA VAL A 343 35.69 -6.05 -10.76
C VAL A 343 35.39 -7.48 -11.19
N ALA A 344 36.21 -8.46 -10.74
CA ALA A 344 35.98 -9.87 -11.01
C ALA A 344 34.62 -10.34 -10.45
N VAL A 345 34.33 -9.99 -9.20
CA VAL A 345 33.04 -10.30 -8.54
C VAL A 345 31.82 -9.77 -9.34
N LEU A 346 31.88 -8.52 -9.81
CA LEU A 346 30.79 -7.95 -10.59
C LEU A 346 30.75 -8.48 -12.03
N SER A 347 31.87 -8.84 -12.63
CA SER A 347 31.94 -9.46 -13.96
C SER A 347 31.29 -10.85 -13.97
N ASP A 348 31.54 -11.64 -12.95
CA ASP A 348 30.90 -12.95 -12.78
C ASP A 348 29.40 -12.83 -12.50
N LEU A 349 29.02 -11.80 -11.74
CA LEU A 349 27.62 -11.48 -11.51
C LEU A 349 26.89 -11.05 -12.79
N GLU A 350 27.55 -10.26 -13.66
CA GLU A 350 27.07 -9.89 -14.99
C GLU A 350 26.84 -11.13 -15.86
N LEU A 351 27.84 -12.02 -15.92
CA LEU A 351 27.73 -13.24 -16.71
C LEU A 351 26.56 -14.11 -16.24
N LEU A 352 26.39 -14.25 -14.92
CA LEU A 352 25.29 -15.01 -14.33
C LEU A 352 23.94 -14.38 -14.68
N LEU A 353 23.79 -13.07 -14.51
CA LEU A 353 22.54 -12.37 -14.80
C LEU A 353 22.14 -12.55 -16.27
N ARG A 354 23.07 -12.39 -17.17
CA ARG A 354 22.85 -12.57 -18.61
C ARG A 354 22.41 -13.98 -18.99
N LEU A 355 22.97 -15.00 -18.33
CA LEU A 355 22.63 -16.39 -18.61
C LEU A 355 21.31 -16.84 -17.99
N THR A 356 20.93 -16.26 -16.84
CA THR A 356 19.77 -16.72 -16.08
C THR A 356 18.55 -15.80 -16.18
N GLU A 357 18.78 -14.50 -16.39
CA GLU A 357 17.75 -13.46 -16.41
C GLU A 357 17.95 -12.47 -17.58
N PRO A 358 17.96 -12.93 -18.84
CA PRO A 358 18.41 -12.13 -20.00
C PRO A 358 17.58 -10.87 -20.28
N ALA A 359 16.39 -10.76 -19.69
CA ALA A 359 15.49 -9.60 -19.84
C ALA A 359 15.60 -8.60 -18.68
N ARG A 360 16.53 -8.80 -17.75
CA ARG A 360 16.69 -7.96 -16.58
C ARG A 360 18.01 -7.22 -16.58
N SER A 361 18.00 -6.05 -15.94
CA SER A 361 19.20 -5.32 -15.58
C SER A 361 19.24 -5.11 -14.06
N ALA A 362 20.42 -4.84 -13.53
CA ALA A 362 20.61 -4.51 -12.14
C ALA A 362 21.72 -3.48 -11.98
N THR A 363 21.57 -2.57 -11.02
CA THR A 363 22.69 -1.78 -10.52
C THR A 363 23.29 -2.49 -9.32
N ALA A 364 24.61 -2.48 -9.21
CA ALA A 364 25.31 -3.09 -8.08
C ALA A 364 26.57 -2.33 -7.75
N LEU A 365 26.90 -2.28 -6.47
CA LEU A 365 28.19 -1.85 -5.97
C LEU A 365 28.72 -2.91 -5.03
N PHE A 366 29.97 -3.31 -5.22
CA PHE A 366 30.68 -4.19 -4.30
C PHE A 366 31.99 -3.52 -3.86
N ALA A 367 32.26 -3.58 -2.56
CA ALA A 367 33.44 -3.03 -1.92
C ALA A 367 34.09 -4.07 -1.03
N HIS A 368 35.41 -4.27 -1.23
CA HIS A 368 36.29 -5.04 -0.35
C HIS A 368 37.02 -4.11 0.59
N ALA A 369 36.79 -4.25 1.89
CA ALA A 369 37.39 -3.43 2.92
C ALA A 369 38.41 -4.20 3.76
N GLU A 370 39.66 -3.80 3.70
CA GLU A 370 40.71 -4.22 4.62
C GLU A 370 40.59 -3.38 5.91
N THR A 371 39.80 -3.85 6.86
CA THR A 371 39.41 -3.06 8.04
C THR A 371 40.60 -2.59 8.87
N ALA A 372 41.63 -3.43 9.03
CA ALA A 372 42.84 -3.09 9.78
C ALA A 372 43.67 -1.97 9.13
N ARG A 373 43.62 -1.87 7.81
CA ARG A 373 44.31 -0.83 7.03
C ARG A 373 43.45 0.36 6.68
N ARG A 374 42.15 0.27 6.93
CA ARG A 374 41.12 1.25 6.53
C ARG A 374 41.20 1.59 5.03
N ARG A 375 41.48 0.59 4.24
CA ARG A 375 41.57 0.63 2.78
C ARG A 375 40.35 -0.08 2.19
N ILE A 376 39.70 0.54 1.24
CA ILE A 376 38.54 -0.03 0.54
C ILE A 376 38.86 -0.03 -0.95
N VAL A 377 38.71 -1.17 -1.59
CA VAL A 377 38.67 -1.27 -3.05
C VAL A 377 37.23 -1.51 -3.45
N LEU A 378 36.70 -0.72 -4.37
CA LEU A 378 35.28 -0.84 -4.75
C LEU A 378 35.11 -0.72 -6.28
N ALA A 379 34.08 -1.39 -6.80
CA ALA A 379 33.61 -1.27 -8.16
C ALA A 379 32.09 -1.12 -8.19
N GLY A 380 31.59 -0.41 -9.19
CA GLY A 380 30.17 -0.17 -9.37
C GLY A 380 29.71 -0.50 -10.79
N ALA A 381 28.52 -1.08 -10.92
CA ALA A 381 27.81 -1.35 -12.15
C ALA A 381 26.56 -0.50 -12.24
N GLY A 382 26.66 0.70 -12.86
CA GLY A 382 25.56 1.64 -13.00
C GLY A 382 24.96 2.12 -11.67
N HIS A 383 25.68 1.96 -10.57
CA HIS A 383 25.21 2.28 -9.22
C HIS A 383 25.62 3.71 -8.82
N THR A 384 24.87 4.29 -7.88
CA THR A 384 25.14 5.62 -7.31
C THR A 384 26.48 5.62 -6.55
N PRO A 385 27.27 6.72 -6.63
CA PRO A 385 28.53 6.80 -5.92
C PRO A 385 28.31 6.81 -4.40
N PRO A 386 29.13 6.09 -3.61
CA PRO A 386 29.10 6.16 -2.17
C PRO A 386 29.40 7.55 -1.65
N LEU A 387 28.91 7.87 -0.45
CA LEU A 387 29.18 9.13 0.23
C LEU A 387 30.10 8.87 1.43
N LEU A 388 31.25 9.53 1.46
CA LEU A 388 32.15 9.53 2.60
C LEU A 388 31.77 10.67 3.56
N ILE A 389 31.56 10.35 4.82
CA ILE A 389 31.13 11.29 5.87
C ILE A 389 32.17 11.29 6.97
N GLY A 390 32.83 12.41 7.17
CA GLY A 390 33.86 12.60 8.20
C GLY A 390 33.72 13.93 8.93
N GLU A 391 34.61 14.16 9.87
CA GLU A 391 34.66 15.43 10.61
C GLU A 391 35.19 16.58 9.71
N ARG A 392 36.12 16.25 8.83
CA ARG A 392 36.83 17.23 7.99
C ARG A 392 36.32 17.28 6.56
N ARG A 393 35.70 16.21 6.07
CA ARG A 393 35.20 16.07 4.69
C ARG A 393 33.87 15.36 4.65
N THR A 394 33.03 15.77 3.73
CA THR A 394 31.86 15.04 3.27
C THR A 394 31.89 15.12 1.76
N GLU A 395 32.10 14.01 1.07
CA GLU A 395 32.31 13.99 -0.37
C GLU A 395 31.84 12.70 -1.00
N TYR A 396 31.41 12.76 -2.24
CA TYR A 396 31.14 11.56 -3.01
C TYR A 396 32.44 10.88 -3.41
N VAL A 397 32.46 9.55 -3.29
CA VAL A 397 33.56 8.75 -3.79
C VAL A 397 33.46 8.73 -5.33
N GLU A 398 34.46 9.26 -6.03
CA GLU A 398 34.49 9.24 -7.49
C GLU A 398 34.62 7.80 -7.97
N THR A 399 33.49 7.23 -8.42
CA THR A 399 33.47 5.93 -9.08
C THR A 399 33.47 6.10 -10.58
N SER A 400 34.07 5.17 -11.29
CA SER A 400 34.03 5.18 -12.75
C SER A 400 32.61 4.94 -13.26
N LEU A 401 32.23 5.65 -14.32
CA LEU A 401 30.97 5.41 -15.01
C LEU A 401 31.02 4.03 -15.67
N SER A 402 30.09 3.19 -15.27
CA SER A 402 29.88 1.86 -15.86
C SER A 402 28.39 1.62 -16.12
N ALA A 403 28.06 0.76 -17.06
CA ALA A 403 26.68 0.39 -17.30
C ALA A 403 26.14 -0.53 -16.20
N PRO A 404 24.84 -0.50 -15.93
CA PRO A 404 24.18 -1.54 -15.12
C PRO A 404 24.45 -2.94 -15.68
N LEU A 405 24.45 -3.94 -14.81
CA LEU A 405 24.54 -5.35 -15.17
C LEU A 405 23.38 -5.74 -16.10
N GLY A 406 23.64 -6.61 -17.06
CA GLY A 406 22.66 -7.10 -18.03
C GLY A 406 22.37 -6.16 -19.21
N MET A 407 23.02 -5.00 -19.29
CA MET A 407 22.79 -4.04 -20.37
C MET A 407 23.78 -4.12 -21.52
N LEU A 408 25.01 -4.51 -21.27
CA LEU A 408 26.08 -4.55 -22.29
C LEU A 408 26.62 -5.96 -22.47
N SER A 409 26.97 -6.33 -23.71
CA SER A 409 27.58 -7.63 -24.02
C SER A 409 29.01 -7.78 -23.46
N CYS A 410 29.72 -6.69 -23.31
CA CYS A 410 31.02 -6.59 -22.63
C CYS A 410 30.87 -5.54 -21.54
N TRP A 411 30.84 -6.00 -20.28
CA TRP A 411 30.81 -5.10 -19.13
C TRP A 411 32.18 -4.98 -18.53
N GLU A 412 32.62 -3.77 -18.33
CA GLU A 412 33.88 -3.44 -17.65
C GLU A 412 33.66 -2.21 -16.78
N ALA A 413 34.24 -2.23 -15.58
CA ALA A 413 34.35 -1.04 -14.74
C ALA A 413 35.69 -1.09 -14.00
N PRO A 414 36.49 -0.01 -14.02
CA PRO A 414 37.66 0.06 -13.18
C PRO A 414 37.27 0.13 -11.71
N SER A 415 38.07 -0.52 -10.87
CA SER A 415 37.97 -0.36 -9.42
C SER A 415 38.57 0.97 -8.98
N VAL A 416 38.05 1.46 -7.85
CA VAL A 416 38.56 2.66 -7.18
C VAL A 416 39.05 2.27 -5.80
N GLU A 417 40.20 2.81 -5.42
CA GLU A 417 40.77 2.64 -4.08
C GLU A 417 40.46 3.88 -3.23
N LEU A 418 39.96 3.64 -2.01
CA LEU A 418 39.61 4.66 -1.05
C LEU A 418 40.34 4.40 0.28
N GLU A 419 41.08 5.39 0.76
CA GLU A 419 41.60 5.41 2.13
C GLU A 419 40.61 6.15 3.04
N VAL A 420 40.20 5.49 4.10
CA VAL A 420 39.23 5.99 5.08
C VAL A 420 39.96 6.33 6.37
N ALA A 421 39.82 7.55 6.84
CA ALA A 421 40.38 7.93 8.13
C ALA A 421 39.58 7.35 9.32
N ALA A 422 40.24 7.23 10.47
CA ALA A 422 39.54 6.83 11.69
C ALA A 422 38.38 7.80 12.00
N GLY A 423 37.20 7.26 12.29
CA GLY A 423 35.98 8.04 12.55
C GLY A 423 35.19 8.43 11.30
N GLU A 424 35.66 8.13 10.09
CA GLU A 424 34.87 8.34 8.89
C GLU A 424 33.89 7.20 8.63
N THR A 425 32.77 7.53 8.01
CA THR A 425 31.69 6.61 7.63
C THR A 425 31.51 6.61 6.13
N VAL A 426 31.52 5.43 5.52
CA VAL A 426 31.11 5.24 4.12
C VAL A 426 29.64 4.89 4.10
N LEU A 427 28.84 5.68 3.40
CA LEU A 427 27.41 5.49 3.20
C LEU A 427 27.16 5.01 1.78
N LEU A 428 26.65 3.78 1.67
CA LEU A 428 26.16 3.17 0.45
C LEU A 428 24.63 3.28 0.45
N TYR A 429 24.02 3.54 -0.70
CA TYR A 429 22.57 3.73 -0.78
C TYR A 429 22.07 3.44 -2.20
N THR A 430 20.81 3.03 -2.32
CA THR A 430 20.15 2.84 -3.62
C THR A 430 19.53 4.14 -4.13
N ASP A 431 19.34 4.23 -5.44
CA ASP A 431 18.81 5.42 -6.11
C ASP A 431 17.36 5.75 -5.72
N GLY A 432 16.62 4.78 -5.20
CA GLY A 432 15.30 5.00 -4.62
C GLY A 432 15.27 6.07 -3.53
N LEU A 433 16.36 6.20 -2.74
CA LEU A 433 16.51 7.29 -1.78
C LEU A 433 16.45 8.67 -2.46
N LEU A 434 17.11 8.83 -3.60
CA LEU A 434 17.14 10.08 -4.36
C LEU A 434 15.81 10.32 -5.06
N ARG A 435 15.25 9.31 -5.70
CA ARG A 435 13.99 9.41 -6.46
C ARG A 435 12.80 9.76 -5.57
N ARG A 436 12.76 9.26 -4.34
CA ARG A 436 11.71 9.60 -3.36
C ARG A 436 11.71 11.07 -2.92
N THR A 437 12.78 11.82 -3.17
CA THR A 437 12.79 13.27 -2.92
C THR A 437 11.89 14.05 -3.88
N GLY A 438 11.55 13.46 -5.04
CA GLY A 438 10.82 14.15 -6.11
C GLY A 438 11.61 15.24 -6.83
N ASP A 439 12.87 15.46 -6.45
CA ASP A 439 13.74 16.45 -7.07
C ASP A 439 14.43 15.91 -8.35
N PRO A 440 14.85 16.77 -9.27
CA PRO A 440 15.82 16.39 -10.30
C PRO A 440 17.08 15.79 -9.68
N ILE A 441 17.69 14.81 -10.36
CA ILE A 441 18.76 13.98 -9.80
C ILE A 441 19.94 14.79 -9.23
N ASP A 442 20.39 15.83 -9.93
CA ASP A 442 21.49 16.68 -9.46
C ASP A 442 21.15 17.40 -8.14
N ARG A 443 19.90 17.84 -8.00
CA ARG A 443 19.42 18.47 -6.78
C ARG A 443 19.26 17.46 -5.65
N ALA A 444 18.82 16.25 -5.95
CA ALA A 444 18.71 15.17 -4.97
C ALA A 444 20.10 14.81 -4.42
N PHE A 445 21.12 14.71 -5.27
CA PHE A 445 22.52 14.54 -4.84
C PHE A 445 23.00 15.70 -3.96
N ALA A 446 22.75 16.95 -4.35
CA ALA A 446 23.12 18.10 -3.53
C ALA A 446 22.44 18.09 -2.14
N ARG A 447 21.15 17.71 -2.09
CA ARG A 447 20.42 17.56 -0.83
C ARG A 447 20.96 16.42 0.03
N LEU A 448 21.30 15.27 -0.56
CA LEU A 448 21.91 14.15 0.15
C LEU A 448 23.26 14.56 0.75
N HIS A 449 24.10 15.23 -0.03
CA HIS A 449 25.36 15.76 0.46
C HIS A 449 25.16 16.74 1.63
N ALA A 450 24.23 17.70 1.49
CA ALA A 450 23.91 18.66 2.56
C ALA A 450 23.36 17.97 3.82
N ALA A 451 22.50 16.96 3.66
CA ALA A 451 21.97 16.18 4.78
C ALA A 451 23.11 15.47 5.52
N ALA A 452 24.00 14.79 4.81
CA ALA A 452 25.14 14.10 5.40
C ALA A 452 26.14 15.06 6.09
N ALA A 453 26.40 16.20 5.47
CA ALA A 453 27.27 17.23 6.06
C ALA A 453 26.69 17.86 7.33
N SER A 454 25.35 17.90 7.45
CA SER A 454 24.64 18.47 8.60
C SER A 454 24.50 17.52 9.79
N VAL A 455 25.02 16.28 9.71
CA VAL A 455 24.96 15.33 10.84
C VAL A 455 25.60 15.93 12.08
N PRO A 456 24.88 16.01 13.23
CA PRO A 456 25.43 16.54 14.48
C PRO A 456 26.67 15.76 14.92
N ARG A 457 27.63 16.47 15.53
CA ARG A 457 28.86 15.83 16.02
C ARG A 457 28.61 14.71 17.02
N THR A 458 27.57 14.84 17.83
CA THR A 458 27.15 13.82 18.81
C THR A 458 26.71 12.51 18.16
N ASP A 459 26.22 12.56 16.93
CA ASP A 459 25.62 11.43 16.23
C ASP A 459 26.61 10.77 15.25
N ARG A 460 27.75 11.44 14.97
CA ARG A 460 28.77 10.94 14.02
C ARG A 460 29.45 9.66 14.46
N ASP A 461 29.41 9.34 15.74
CA ASP A 461 30.00 8.12 16.29
C ASP A 461 29.09 6.89 16.11
N ASP A 462 27.83 7.09 15.73
CA ASP A 462 26.88 6.01 15.49
C ASP A 462 26.43 5.97 14.01
N PRO A 463 26.81 4.95 13.24
CA PRO A 463 26.40 4.83 11.83
C PRO A 463 24.88 4.74 11.68
N GLY A 464 24.15 4.23 12.70
CA GLY A 464 22.70 4.22 12.73
C GLY A 464 22.10 5.61 12.85
N ALA A 465 22.64 6.43 13.76
CA ALA A 465 22.22 7.83 13.91
C ALA A 465 22.49 8.66 12.65
N ILE A 466 23.62 8.41 11.97
CA ILE A 466 23.95 9.03 10.68
C ILE A 466 22.87 8.68 9.64
N ALA A 467 22.56 7.39 9.46
CA ALA A 467 21.56 6.93 8.50
C ALA A 467 20.17 7.52 8.80
N ASP A 468 19.77 7.55 10.08
CA ASP A 468 18.49 8.12 10.51
C ASP A 468 18.41 9.63 10.29
N HIS A 469 19.51 10.36 10.51
CA HIS A 469 19.59 11.79 10.26
C HIS A 469 19.43 12.09 8.76
N VAL A 470 20.14 11.34 7.91
CA VAL A 470 20.06 11.48 6.45
C VAL A 470 18.63 11.21 5.97
N LEU A 471 18.00 10.13 6.42
CA LEU A 471 16.63 9.80 6.05
C LEU A 471 15.65 10.90 6.47
N ARG A 472 15.66 11.32 7.72
CA ARG A 472 14.76 12.38 8.21
C ARG A 472 14.95 13.72 7.50
N THR A 473 16.17 14.04 7.11
CA THR A 473 16.48 15.31 6.44
C THR A 473 16.05 15.31 4.97
N LEU A 474 16.21 14.17 4.28
CA LEU A 474 15.83 14.02 2.88
C LEU A 474 14.34 13.82 2.71
N LEU A 475 13.73 13.02 3.58
CA LEU A 475 12.35 12.58 3.52
C LEU A 475 11.63 12.96 4.83
N PRO A 476 11.35 14.26 5.03
CA PRO A 476 10.75 14.76 6.29
C PRO A 476 9.36 14.20 6.56
N ASP A 477 8.61 13.86 5.53
CA ASP A 477 7.28 13.24 5.62
C ASP A 477 7.36 11.74 5.94
N GLY A 478 8.57 11.19 6.07
CA GLY A 478 8.82 9.79 6.35
C GLY A 478 8.74 8.89 5.11
N LEU A 479 8.83 7.58 5.37
CA LEU A 479 8.69 6.52 4.38
C LEU A 479 7.34 5.84 4.61
N ASP A 480 6.27 6.41 4.04
CA ASP A 480 4.94 5.81 4.12
C ASP A 480 4.90 4.56 3.21
N PRO A 481 4.63 3.35 3.78
CA PRO A 481 4.56 2.12 3.00
C PRO A 481 3.36 2.07 2.04
N THR A 482 2.39 2.96 2.19
CA THR A 482 1.20 3.02 1.33
C THR A 482 1.39 3.89 0.10
N VAL A 483 2.33 4.85 0.16
CA VAL A 483 2.63 5.76 -0.94
C VAL A 483 3.49 5.05 -1.99
N GLU A 484 3.11 5.17 -3.26
CA GLU A 484 3.91 4.65 -4.37
C GLU A 484 5.34 5.22 -4.33
N GLY A 485 6.31 4.33 -4.37
CA GLY A 485 7.72 4.69 -4.34
C GLY A 485 8.61 3.47 -4.45
N GLU A 486 9.86 3.70 -4.84
CA GLU A 486 10.87 2.66 -4.94
C GLU A 486 11.37 2.24 -3.55
N ASP A 487 12.01 1.09 -3.47
CA ASP A 487 12.72 0.66 -2.26
C ASP A 487 13.79 1.67 -1.88
N VAL A 488 14.13 1.71 -0.61
CA VAL A 488 15.20 2.57 -0.09
C VAL A 488 16.13 1.72 0.77
N VAL A 489 17.40 1.74 0.42
CA VAL A 489 18.46 1.10 1.20
C VAL A 489 19.52 2.14 1.56
N LEU A 490 19.96 2.13 2.81
CA LEU A 490 21.18 2.78 3.28
C LEU A 490 21.99 1.76 4.07
N LEU A 491 23.27 1.63 3.74
CA LEU A 491 24.24 0.84 4.49
C LEU A 491 25.39 1.76 4.89
N ALA A 492 25.53 2.00 6.18
CA ALA A 492 26.57 2.83 6.76
C ALA A 492 27.66 1.95 7.40
N ALA A 493 28.90 2.18 7.01
CA ALA A 493 30.08 1.51 7.57
C ALA A 493 31.04 2.56 8.14
N ARG A 494 31.14 2.63 9.46
CA ARG A 494 32.03 3.55 10.19
C ARG A 494 33.31 2.83 10.59
N PHE A 495 34.45 3.41 10.23
CA PHE A 495 35.78 2.88 10.52
C PHE A 495 36.33 3.52 11.81
N ASP A 496 36.78 2.69 12.74
CA ASP A 496 37.32 3.13 14.05
C ASP A 496 38.79 3.53 13.98
#